data_3b26011d4dc14ae94cf35ef67d075365
#
_entry.id   3b26011d4dc14ae94cf35ef67d075365
#
_cell.length_a   1.000
_cell.length_b   1.000
_cell.length_c   1.000
_cell.angle_alpha   90.00
_cell.angle_beta   90.00
_cell.angle_gamma   90.00
#
_symmetry.space_group_name_H-M   'P 1'
#
loop_
_entity.id
_entity.type
_entity.pdbx_description
1 polymer ?
#
loop_
_entity_poly.entity_id
_entity_poly.type
_entity_poly.pdbx_seq_one_letter_code
_entity_poly.pdbx_strand_id
1 'polypeptide(L)'
;MKKRQKKEKNSLLFQYIIGITLLTLVITSAFLYLVWLSMKPYQTAKVEGERLAKQYANLETVSQIDIFNGLESYYSVLGQDKNQKPVAVLIEKSSNNIYVYQLENGTSREKAEAVVREKGATEIDKITFGRYAEKPVWEIKSGGDYYLVDFESGTLIEKEKL
;
A
#
# COMPACT_ATOMS: atom_id res chain seq x y z
N MET A 1 58.55 -30.35 6.86
CA MET A 1 57.51 -29.84 7.80
C MET A 1 56.71 -28.63 7.25
N LYS A 2 57.29 -27.57 6.71
CA LYS A 2 56.57 -26.35 6.21
C LYS A 2 55.51 -26.61 5.13
N LYS A 3 55.68 -27.55 4.19
CA LYS A 3 54.68 -27.85 3.13
C LYS A 3 53.41 -28.50 3.65
N ARG A 4 53.46 -29.30 4.72
CA ARG A 4 52.28 -29.97 5.31
C ARG A 4 51.40 -28.96 6.05
N GLN A 5 52.00 -28.07 6.83
CA GLN A 5 51.27 -27.00 7.54
C GLN A 5 50.56 -26.03 6.60
N LYS A 6 51.15 -25.71 5.43
CA LYS A 6 50.53 -24.83 4.43
C LYS A 6 49.31 -25.49 3.77
N LYS A 7 49.34 -26.83 3.58
CA LYS A 7 48.20 -27.58 2.99
C LYS A 7 47.03 -27.68 3.95
N GLU A 8 47.26 -27.87 5.25
CA GLU A 8 46.23 -27.90 6.28
C GLU A 8 45.57 -26.53 6.47
N LYS A 9 46.37 -25.46 6.49
CA LYS A 9 45.82 -24.08 6.61
C LYS A 9 44.95 -23.68 5.42
N ASN A 10 45.31 -24.09 4.20
CA ASN A 10 44.48 -23.84 3.01
C ASN A 10 43.20 -24.67 3.01
N SER A 11 43.23 -25.89 3.57
CA SER A 11 42.02 -26.72 3.72
C SER A 11 41.01 -26.09 4.72
N LEU A 12 41.54 -25.58 5.83
CA LEU A 12 40.69 -24.88 6.83
C LEU A 12 40.05 -23.59 6.26
N LEU A 13 40.88 -22.78 5.56
CA LEU A 13 40.35 -21.57 4.91
C LEU A 13 39.26 -21.90 3.89
N PHE A 14 39.42 -22.96 3.11
CA PHE A 14 38.43 -23.41 2.14
C PHE A 14 37.11 -23.85 2.82
N GLN A 15 37.20 -24.55 3.96
CA GLN A 15 36.04 -24.93 4.75
C GLN A 15 35.28 -23.71 5.31
N TYR A 16 35.98 -22.68 5.80
CA TYR A 16 35.38 -21.44 6.26
C TYR A 16 34.69 -20.69 5.12
N ILE A 17 35.33 -20.61 3.93
CA ILE A 17 34.73 -19.97 2.77
C ILE A 17 33.42 -20.67 2.36
N ILE A 18 33.42 -22.00 2.30
CA ILE A 18 32.18 -22.77 2.01
C ILE A 18 31.12 -22.50 3.06
N GLY A 19 31.49 -22.55 4.34
CA GLY A 19 30.53 -22.30 5.44
C GLY A 19 29.92 -20.92 5.38
N ILE A 20 30.73 -19.89 5.14
CA ILE A 20 30.26 -18.50 5.00
C ILE A 20 29.38 -18.35 3.76
N THR A 21 29.75 -18.96 2.64
CA THR A 21 28.94 -18.92 1.41
C THR A 21 27.58 -19.57 1.61
N LEU A 22 27.52 -20.73 2.25
CA LEU A 22 26.26 -21.41 2.56
C LEU A 22 25.40 -20.57 3.51
N LEU A 23 25.99 -19.99 4.55
CA LEU A 23 25.29 -19.13 5.50
C LEU A 23 24.70 -17.90 4.79
N THR A 24 25.49 -17.25 3.95
CA THR A 24 25.04 -16.08 3.18
C THR A 24 23.89 -16.46 2.24
N LEU A 25 23.95 -17.61 1.60
CA LEU A 25 22.91 -18.10 0.71
C LEU A 25 21.60 -18.35 1.47
N VAL A 26 21.66 -18.95 2.67
CA VAL A 26 20.48 -19.17 3.52
C VAL A 26 19.88 -17.84 3.95
N ILE A 27 20.69 -16.89 4.42
CA ILE A 27 20.20 -15.57 4.85
C ILE A 27 19.55 -14.83 3.68
N THR A 28 20.18 -14.85 2.52
CA THR A 28 19.64 -14.17 1.33
C THR A 28 18.33 -14.80 0.87
N SER A 29 18.23 -16.14 0.86
CA SER A 29 16.98 -16.82 0.48
C SER A 29 15.85 -16.56 1.48
N ALA A 30 16.15 -16.54 2.77
CA ALA A 30 15.18 -16.19 3.81
C ALA A 30 14.68 -14.75 3.65
N PHE A 31 15.58 -13.80 3.39
CA PHE A 31 15.24 -12.40 3.14
C PHE A 31 14.33 -12.24 1.91
N LEU A 32 14.68 -12.87 0.79
CA LEU A 32 13.86 -12.85 -0.42
C LEU A 32 12.48 -13.46 -0.19
N TYR A 33 12.39 -14.55 0.59
CA TYR A 33 11.14 -15.16 0.96
C TYR A 33 10.26 -14.21 1.79
N LEU A 34 10.84 -13.52 2.77
CA LEU A 34 10.11 -12.52 3.57
C LEU A 34 9.60 -11.35 2.73
N VAL A 35 10.43 -10.84 1.82
CA VAL A 35 10.01 -9.79 0.87
C VAL A 35 8.84 -10.27 0.01
N TRP A 36 8.93 -11.48 -0.55
CA TRP A 36 7.87 -12.05 -1.35
C TRP A 36 6.56 -12.24 -0.56
N LEU A 37 6.66 -12.71 0.69
CA LEU A 37 5.50 -12.87 1.58
C LEU A 37 4.84 -11.52 1.91
N SER A 38 5.64 -10.47 2.11
CA SER A 38 5.17 -9.11 2.40
C SER A 38 4.43 -8.48 1.21
N MET A 39 4.75 -8.88 -0.01
CA MET A 39 4.10 -8.35 -1.22
C MET A 39 2.78 -9.06 -1.59
N LYS A 40 2.53 -10.25 -1.03
CA LYS A 40 1.31 -11.03 -1.34
C LYS A 40 0.00 -10.24 -1.13
N PRO A 41 -0.24 -9.58 0.01
CA PRO A 41 -1.50 -8.87 0.25
C PRO A 41 -1.75 -7.77 -0.77
N TYR A 42 -0.70 -7.12 -1.24
CA TYR A 42 -0.79 -6.04 -2.23
C TYR A 42 -1.16 -6.56 -3.63
N GLN A 43 -0.60 -7.71 -4.02
CA GLN A 43 -0.92 -8.37 -5.29
C GLN A 43 -2.36 -8.90 -5.31
N THR A 44 -2.83 -9.49 -4.22
CA THR A 44 -4.21 -9.94 -4.07
C THR A 44 -5.18 -8.76 -4.16
N ALA A 45 -4.87 -7.64 -3.46
CA ALA A 45 -5.66 -6.41 -3.54
C ALA A 45 -5.80 -5.90 -4.98
N LYS A 46 -4.70 -5.92 -5.73
CA LYS A 46 -4.68 -5.45 -7.12
C LYS A 46 -5.57 -6.30 -8.03
N VAL A 47 -5.41 -7.62 -7.99
CA VAL A 47 -6.14 -8.54 -8.88
C VAL A 47 -7.61 -8.64 -8.49
N GLU A 48 -7.89 -8.80 -7.22
CA GLU A 48 -9.26 -9.02 -6.74
C GLU A 48 -10.05 -7.72 -6.67
N GLY A 49 -9.43 -6.63 -6.24
CA GLY A 49 -10.02 -5.29 -6.24
C GLY A 49 -10.40 -4.84 -7.65
N GLU A 50 -9.51 -5.01 -8.64
CA GLU A 50 -9.80 -4.68 -10.02
C GLU A 50 -10.96 -5.50 -10.59
N ARG A 51 -10.95 -6.81 -10.34
CA ARG A 51 -12.01 -7.72 -10.81
C ARG A 51 -13.37 -7.34 -10.24
N LEU A 52 -13.43 -7.12 -8.91
CA LEU A 52 -14.68 -6.77 -8.23
C LEU A 52 -15.17 -5.38 -8.63
N ALA A 53 -14.29 -4.41 -8.75
CA ALA A 53 -14.64 -3.06 -9.17
C ALA A 53 -15.20 -3.03 -10.61
N LYS A 54 -14.60 -3.76 -11.53
CA LYS A 54 -15.12 -3.91 -12.89
C LYS A 54 -16.47 -4.62 -12.94
N GLN A 55 -16.62 -5.67 -12.13
CA GLN A 55 -17.83 -6.50 -12.13
C GLN A 55 -19.04 -5.80 -11.49
N TYR A 56 -18.83 -5.10 -10.36
CA TYR A 56 -19.93 -4.57 -9.55
C TYR A 56 -20.11 -3.06 -9.64
N ALA A 57 -19.07 -2.32 -10.00
CA ALA A 57 -19.12 -0.87 -10.12
C ALA A 57 -19.05 -0.35 -11.56
N ASN A 58 -19.10 -1.23 -12.57
CA ASN A 58 -19.02 -0.89 -13.98
C ASN A 58 -17.81 -0.03 -14.35
N LEU A 59 -16.68 -0.19 -13.64
CA LEU A 59 -15.45 0.50 -13.98
C LEU A 59 -14.91 0.00 -15.32
N GLU A 60 -14.64 0.91 -16.23
CA GLU A 60 -14.00 0.61 -17.50
C GLU A 60 -12.47 0.63 -17.37
N THR A 61 -11.94 1.65 -16.69
CA THR A 61 -10.50 1.78 -16.46
C THR A 61 -10.20 1.90 -14.97
N VAL A 62 -9.07 1.34 -14.55
CA VAL A 62 -8.54 1.44 -13.20
C VAL A 62 -7.25 2.24 -13.25
N SER A 63 -7.18 3.32 -12.47
CA SER A 63 -6.02 4.21 -12.39
C SER A 63 -5.15 3.97 -11.17
N GLN A 64 -5.77 3.58 -10.04
CA GLN A 64 -5.07 3.38 -8.77
C GLN A 64 -5.76 2.29 -7.96
N ILE A 65 -4.96 1.44 -7.30
CA ILE A 65 -5.45 0.45 -6.34
C ILE A 65 -4.59 0.53 -5.09
N ASP A 66 -5.25 0.69 -3.95
CA ASP A 66 -4.62 0.78 -2.64
C ASP A 66 -5.34 -0.07 -1.60
N ILE A 67 -4.72 -0.18 -0.43
CA ILE A 67 -5.36 -0.67 0.78
C ILE A 67 -5.50 0.51 1.72
N PHE A 68 -6.73 0.79 2.14
CA PHE A 68 -7.04 1.70 3.22
C PHE A 68 -7.20 0.88 4.51
N ASN A 69 -6.52 1.28 5.58
CA ASN A 69 -6.57 0.63 6.89
C ASN A 69 -6.99 1.68 7.94
N GLY A 70 -8.29 1.85 8.13
CA GLY A 70 -8.87 2.65 9.21
C GLY A 70 -9.46 1.74 10.29
N LEU A 71 -10.65 2.09 10.79
CA LEU A 71 -11.42 1.22 11.68
C LEU A 71 -11.73 -0.12 11.03
N GLU A 72 -12.05 -0.08 9.72
CA GLU A 72 -12.19 -1.22 8.85
C GLU A 72 -11.17 -1.14 7.71
N SER A 73 -10.82 -2.27 7.13
CA SER A 73 -9.88 -2.33 6.00
C SER A 73 -10.62 -2.46 4.68
N TYR A 74 -10.23 -1.65 3.70
CA TYR A 74 -10.82 -1.63 2.36
C TYR A 74 -9.77 -1.80 1.27
N TYR A 75 -10.15 -2.50 0.20
CA TYR A 75 -9.48 -2.30 -1.08
C TYR A 75 -10.07 -1.03 -1.70
N SER A 76 -9.23 -0.05 -1.98
CA SER A 76 -9.58 1.22 -2.59
C SER A 76 -9.19 1.20 -4.06
N VAL A 77 -10.17 1.26 -4.94
CA VAL A 77 -9.98 1.23 -6.39
C VAL A 77 -10.49 2.53 -6.97
N LEU A 78 -9.59 3.31 -7.56
CA LEU A 78 -9.94 4.53 -8.30
C LEU A 78 -9.88 4.24 -9.80
N GLY A 79 -10.83 4.81 -10.53
CA GLY A 79 -10.90 4.62 -11.97
C GLY A 79 -11.97 5.48 -12.62
N GLN A 80 -12.38 5.09 -13.83
CA GLN A 80 -13.44 5.77 -14.57
C GLN A 80 -14.50 4.76 -14.99
N ASP A 81 -15.75 5.21 -14.97
CA ASP A 81 -16.88 4.48 -15.52
C ASP A 81 -16.92 4.56 -17.07
N LYS A 82 -17.92 3.92 -17.68
CA LYS A 82 -18.12 3.93 -19.13
C LYS A 82 -18.37 5.32 -19.72
N ASN A 83 -18.74 6.30 -18.90
CA ASN A 83 -18.94 7.68 -19.29
C ASN A 83 -17.72 8.56 -19.03
N GLN A 84 -16.56 7.93 -18.71
CA GLN A 84 -15.31 8.59 -18.33
C GLN A 84 -15.40 9.43 -17.04
N LYS A 85 -16.41 9.18 -16.20
CA LYS A 85 -16.55 9.85 -14.91
C LYS A 85 -15.65 9.18 -13.88
N PRO A 86 -14.96 9.99 -13.06
CA PRO A 86 -14.07 9.46 -12.03
C PRO A 86 -14.89 8.84 -10.88
N VAL A 87 -14.55 7.60 -10.54
CA VAL A 87 -15.25 6.79 -9.54
C VAL A 87 -14.24 6.19 -8.55
N ALA A 88 -14.61 6.17 -7.28
CA ALA A 88 -13.95 5.40 -6.24
C ALA A 88 -14.82 4.20 -5.84
N VAL A 89 -14.22 3.03 -5.77
CA VAL A 89 -14.85 1.79 -5.31
C VAL A 89 -14.11 1.30 -4.09
N LEU A 90 -14.81 1.17 -2.97
CA LEU A 90 -14.28 0.60 -1.74
C LEU A 90 -14.88 -0.79 -1.54
N ILE A 91 -14.03 -1.77 -1.34
CA ILE A 91 -14.42 -3.16 -1.08
C ILE A 91 -13.94 -3.51 0.33
N GLU A 92 -14.87 -3.71 1.22
CA GLU A 92 -14.59 -4.07 2.62
C GLU A 92 -14.02 -5.48 2.69
N LYS A 93 -12.87 -5.63 3.34
CA LYS A 93 -12.15 -6.92 3.38
C LYS A 93 -12.81 -7.98 4.26
N SER A 94 -13.57 -7.56 5.27
CA SER A 94 -14.23 -8.44 6.23
C SER A 94 -15.56 -9.01 5.73
N SER A 95 -16.35 -8.18 5.02
CA SER A 95 -17.73 -8.49 4.62
C SER A 95 -17.94 -8.58 3.11
N ASN A 96 -16.95 -8.16 2.31
CA ASN A 96 -17.05 -7.95 0.87
C ASN A 96 -18.14 -6.92 0.45
N ASN A 97 -18.58 -6.07 1.37
CA ASN A 97 -19.46 -4.96 1.02
C ASN A 97 -18.75 -4.02 0.04
N ILE A 98 -19.49 -3.54 -0.95
CA ILE A 98 -18.97 -2.66 -2.00
C ILE A 98 -19.65 -1.31 -1.89
N TYR A 99 -18.86 -0.25 -1.78
CA TYR A 99 -19.31 1.13 -1.76
C TYR A 99 -18.76 1.85 -2.99
N VAL A 100 -19.63 2.54 -3.71
CA VAL A 100 -19.28 3.26 -4.96
C VAL A 100 -19.54 4.74 -4.79
N TYR A 101 -18.52 5.55 -5.04
CA TYR A 101 -18.56 7.00 -4.92
C TYR A 101 -18.19 7.67 -6.23
N GLN A 102 -19.08 8.57 -6.72
CA GLN A 102 -18.75 9.46 -7.83
C GLN A 102 -17.86 10.58 -7.29
N LEU A 103 -16.61 10.64 -7.75
CA LEU A 103 -15.65 11.60 -7.22
C LEU A 103 -15.96 13.06 -7.58
N GLU A 104 -16.83 13.27 -8.57
CA GLU A 104 -17.35 14.61 -8.91
C GLU A 104 -18.25 15.20 -7.81
N ASN A 105 -18.86 14.35 -6.96
CA ASN A 105 -19.85 14.77 -5.95
C ASN A 105 -19.26 15.24 -4.63
N GLY A 106 -17.93 15.26 -4.51
CA GLY A 106 -17.28 15.64 -3.26
C GLY A 106 -15.96 16.37 -3.48
N THR A 107 -15.16 16.37 -2.44
CA THR A 107 -13.86 17.01 -2.43
C THR A 107 -12.88 16.27 -3.31
N SER A 108 -12.30 16.97 -4.28
CA SER A 108 -11.27 16.37 -5.13
C SER A 108 -9.99 16.07 -4.34
N ARG A 109 -9.18 15.17 -4.89
CA ARG A 109 -7.88 14.81 -4.33
C ARG A 109 -6.98 16.03 -4.10
N GLU A 110 -6.95 16.95 -5.06
CA GLU A 110 -6.13 18.16 -5.02
C GLU A 110 -6.62 19.14 -3.93
N LYS A 111 -7.93 19.26 -3.75
CA LYS A 111 -8.51 20.06 -2.67
C LYS A 111 -8.20 19.48 -1.30
N ALA A 112 -8.34 18.16 -1.14
CA ALA A 112 -7.98 17.48 0.10
C ALA A 112 -6.50 17.65 0.43
N GLU A 113 -5.62 17.55 -0.56
CA GLU A 113 -4.18 17.84 -0.42
C GLU A 113 -3.94 19.28 0.03
N ALA A 114 -4.62 20.26 -0.57
CA ALA A 114 -4.47 21.67 -0.20
C ALA A 114 -4.85 21.91 1.27
N VAL A 115 -5.96 21.31 1.74
CA VAL A 115 -6.38 21.40 3.15
C VAL A 115 -5.30 20.87 4.09
N VAL A 116 -4.67 19.76 3.76
CA VAL A 116 -3.62 19.16 4.59
C VAL A 116 -2.34 19.99 4.57
N ARG A 117 -1.98 20.59 3.42
CA ARG A 117 -0.85 21.53 3.32
C ARG A 117 -1.05 22.77 4.17
N GLU A 118 -2.25 23.32 4.24
CA GLU A 118 -2.60 24.45 5.14
C GLU A 118 -2.44 24.06 6.63
N LYS A 119 -2.55 22.77 6.96
CA LYS A 119 -2.34 22.23 8.31
C LYS A 119 -0.89 21.83 8.60
N GLY A 120 0.04 22.18 7.71
CA GLY A 120 1.48 22.04 7.91
C GLY A 120 2.12 20.81 7.27
N ALA A 121 1.40 20.06 6.43
CA ALA A 121 2.02 19.01 5.63
C ALA A 121 2.93 19.63 4.54
N THR A 122 4.18 19.20 4.50
CA THR A 122 5.18 19.72 3.54
C THR A 122 5.34 18.78 2.35
N GLU A 123 5.50 17.50 2.60
CA GLU A 123 5.70 16.47 1.59
C GLU A 123 4.56 15.46 1.67
N ILE A 124 3.92 15.18 0.55
CA ILE A 124 2.83 14.21 0.48
C ILE A 124 3.39 12.88 -0.02
N ASP A 125 3.42 11.90 0.88
CA ASP A 125 3.93 10.56 0.59
C ASP A 125 2.91 9.72 -0.17
N LYS A 126 1.64 9.81 0.24
CA LYS A 126 0.56 9.00 -0.31
C LYS A 126 -0.81 9.64 -0.07
N ILE A 127 -1.72 9.44 -1.02
CA ILE A 127 -3.14 9.80 -0.89
C ILE A 127 -3.97 8.56 -1.25
N THR A 128 -4.84 8.15 -0.31
CA THR A 128 -5.71 6.97 -0.45
C THR A 128 -7.15 7.40 -0.19
N PHE A 129 -8.07 6.94 -1.03
CA PHE A 129 -9.50 7.08 -0.76
C PHE A 129 -9.94 5.96 0.16
N GLY A 130 -10.78 6.25 1.16
CA GLY A 130 -11.21 5.28 2.14
C GLY A 130 -12.53 5.59 2.79
N ARG A 131 -12.87 4.83 3.84
CA ARG A 131 -14.07 5.02 4.65
C ARG A 131 -13.69 4.94 6.12
N TYR A 132 -14.01 5.97 6.88
CA TYR A 132 -13.74 6.08 8.30
C TYR A 132 -14.99 6.53 9.05
N ALA A 133 -15.34 5.83 10.12
CA ALA A 133 -16.58 6.08 10.87
C ALA A 133 -17.82 6.26 9.94
N GLU A 134 -17.97 5.35 9.00
CA GLU A 134 -19.03 5.29 7.99
C GLU A 134 -19.04 6.41 6.93
N LYS A 135 -18.09 7.34 6.96
CA LYS A 135 -17.97 8.44 6.01
C LYS A 135 -16.85 8.19 4.98
N PRO A 136 -17.04 8.58 3.71
CA PRO A 136 -15.97 8.57 2.74
C PRO A 136 -14.94 9.65 3.08
N VAL A 137 -13.66 9.29 2.97
CA VAL A 137 -12.54 10.17 3.34
C VAL A 137 -11.38 10.06 2.36
N TRP A 138 -10.59 11.12 2.28
CA TRP A 138 -9.23 11.07 1.77
C TRP A 138 -8.26 10.93 2.94
N GLU A 139 -7.48 9.85 2.95
CA GLU A 139 -6.34 9.68 3.84
C GLU A 139 -5.09 10.18 3.14
N ILE A 140 -4.39 11.10 3.78
CA ILE A 140 -3.18 11.72 3.26
C ILE A 140 -2.04 11.49 4.25
N LYS A 141 -1.01 10.79 3.79
CA LYS A 141 0.21 10.56 4.55
C LYS A 141 1.24 11.63 4.20
N SER A 142 1.84 12.24 5.22
CA SER A 142 2.86 13.26 5.07
C SER A 142 3.87 13.20 6.22
N GLY A 143 5.13 12.83 5.93
CA GLY A 143 6.23 12.84 6.89
C GLY A 143 6.02 11.99 8.15
N GLY A 144 5.25 10.90 8.05
CA GLY A 144 4.87 10.05 9.18
C GLY A 144 3.52 10.40 9.81
N ASP A 145 2.97 11.59 9.58
CA ASP A 145 1.63 11.97 10.03
C ASP A 145 0.56 11.46 9.04
N TYR A 146 -0.62 11.11 9.55
CA TYR A 146 -1.81 10.77 8.76
C TYR A 146 -2.88 11.83 8.99
N TYR A 147 -3.50 12.26 7.89
CA TYR A 147 -4.56 13.26 7.88
C TYR A 147 -5.79 12.66 7.21
N LEU A 148 -6.94 12.77 7.85
CA LEU A 148 -8.23 12.37 7.28
C LEU A 148 -9.03 13.61 6.91
N VAL A 149 -9.36 13.73 5.63
CA VAL A 149 -10.21 14.80 5.08
C VAL A 149 -11.54 14.21 4.64
N ASP A 150 -12.62 14.74 5.17
CA ASP A 150 -13.97 14.33 4.80
C ASP A 150 -14.23 14.60 3.31
N PHE A 151 -14.69 13.59 2.59
CA PHE A 151 -14.91 13.70 1.16
C PHE A 151 -16.09 14.63 0.82
N GLU A 152 -17.12 14.64 1.63
CA GLU A 152 -18.34 15.42 1.36
C GLU A 152 -18.13 16.90 1.66
N SER A 153 -17.57 17.21 2.84
CA SER A 153 -17.40 18.59 3.30
C SER A 153 -16.05 19.22 2.95
N GLY A 154 -15.03 18.40 2.69
CA GLY A 154 -13.65 18.87 2.48
C GLY A 154 -12.95 19.33 3.75
N THR A 155 -13.49 19.04 4.93
CA THR A 155 -12.91 19.45 6.20
C THR A 155 -11.94 18.39 6.75
N LEU A 156 -10.90 18.82 7.46
CA LEU A 156 -10.02 17.91 8.19
C LEU A 156 -10.79 17.31 9.37
N ILE A 157 -10.93 15.98 9.41
CA ILE A 157 -11.56 15.24 10.51
C ILE A 157 -10.55 14.96 11.61
N GLU A 158 -9.37 14.44 11.24
CA GLU A 158 -8.38 13.91 12.17
C GLU A 158 -6.97 14.11 11.63
N LYS A 159 -6.04 14.30 12.56
CA LYS A 159 -4.59 14.24 12.33
C LYS A 159 -3.98 13.30 13.34
N GLU A 160 -3.45 12.17 12.89
CA GLU A 160 -2.79 11.18 13.72
C GLU A 160 -1.27 11.25 13.48
N LYS A 161 -0.50 11.27 14.57
CA LYS A 161 0.96 11.18 14.55
C LYS A 161 1.38 9.75 14.84
N LEU A 162 2.30 9.23 14.03
CA LEU A 162 3.02 8.00 14.32
C LEU A 162 4.25 8.25 15.20
#